data_d28b3921ebb9a8f85b683ba734e6021c
#
_entry.id   d28b3921ebb9a8f85b683ba734e6021c
#
_cell.length_a   1.000
_cell.length_b   1.000
_cell.length_c   1.000
_cell.angle_alpha   90.00
_cell.angle_beta   90.00
_cell.angle_gamma   90.00
#
_symmetry.space_group_name_H-M   'P 1'
#
loop_
_entity.id
_entity.type
_entity.pdbx_description
1 polymer ?
#
loop_
_entity_poly.entity_id
_entity_poly.type
_entity_poly.pdbx_seq_one_letter_code
_entity_poly.pdbx_strand_id
1 'polypeptide(L)'
;MTDIIKLTAAETAEKIASGELTAVQVAEAHLARIEAVDEKVHAFLHVDREGALAQARAVDAKRERGAKLGPLAGVPLALKDIFTTEGVPTTVGSKILEGWIPPYDATLTKRLKAADVVILGKTNMDEFAMGSSTENSAYGPTGNPWDLTRIPGGSGGGSSAALAAHMAPLAIGTDTGGSIRQPAAVTGTVGVKPTYGAVSRYGMVAFSSSLDQGGPCARTVLDAALLHEVIAGHDPLDSTSIDAPVPPVVEAARNGSVEGMRVGVVKQFRGEGYQAGVVQRFDESVELLKELGAEIVELDCPSFDLALSAYYLIAPSECSSNLARFDGLRYGLRTGDDGTHSAEEVTSLTREEGFGPEVKRRIMLGTYALSSGYYDAYYGSAQKVRTLITRDFEKAFEQVDVIVSPTTPTTAFAIGERADDPMAMYLADLCTIPTNLAGNAAMSLPCGLAPEDNLPVGLQIIAPALKDDRLYKVGAAVEAAFVERWGHPLLEEAPSL
;
A
#
# COMPACT_ATOMS: atom_id res chain seq x y z
N MET A 1 8.30 27.12 -7.20
CA MET A 1 7.85 25.75 -7.55
C MET A 1 8.22 24.75 -6.45
N THR A 2 9.39 24.82 -5.85
CA THR A 2 9.86 23.90 -4.79
C THR A 2 8.92 23.91 -3.57
N ASP A 3 8.34 25.05 -3.21
CA ASP A 3 7.43 25.15 -2.04
C ASP A 3 6.09 24.45 -2.28
N ILE A 4 5.56 24.45 -3.51
CA ILE A 4 4.27 23.80 -3.84
C ILE A 4 4.33 22.28 -3.63
N ILE A 5 5.38 21.63 -4.07
CA ILE A 5 5.50 20.16 -3.97
C ILE A 5 5.70 19.65 -2.54
N LYS A 6 6.06 20.55 -1.60
CA LYS A 6 6.24 20.22 -0.19
C LYS A 6 4.94 20.38 0.63
N LEU A 7 3.94 21.09 0.11
CA LEU A 7 2.64 21.23 0.78
C LEU A 7 2.02 19.86 1.03
N THR A 8 1.37 19.70 2.17
CA THR A 8 0.50 18.55 2.44
C THR A 8 -0.71 18.55 1.50
N ALA A 9 -1.42 17.43 1.40
CA ALA A 9 -2.64 17.39 0.59
C ALA A 9 -3.73 18.31 1.15
N ALA A 10 -3.84 18.39 2.48
CA ALA A 10 -4.76 19.27 3.16
C ALA A 10 -4.47 20.75 2.85
N GLU A 11 -3.21 21.20 3.00
CA GLU A 11 -2.79 22.56 2.66
C GLU A 11 -2.99 22.89 1.18
N THR A 12 -2.67 21.94 0.30
CA THR A 12 -2.87 22.05 -1.15
C THR A 12 -4.34 22.28 -1.48
N ALA A 13 -5.23 21.47 -0.92
CA ALA A 13 -6.67 21.60 -1.13
C ALA A 13 -7.22 22.94 -0.61
N GLU A 14 -6.76 23.39 0.56
CA GLU A 14 -7.14 24.69 1.13
C GLU A 14 -6.71 25.87 0.24
N LYS A 15 -5.45 25.85 -0.24
CA LYS A 15 -4.92 26.90 -1.12
C LYS A 15 -5.62 26.93 -2.49
N ILE A 16 -6.03 25.78 -3.01
CA ILE A 16 -6.82 25.69 -4.24
C ILE A 16 -8.25 26.23 -3.98
N ALA A 17 -8.86 25.85 -2.88
CA ALA A 17 -10.22 26.28 -2.55
C ALA A 17 -10.29 27.81 -2.30
N SER A 18 -9.29 28.39 -1.66
CA SER A 18 -9.18 29.83 -1.43
C SER A 18 -8.82 30.65 -2.68
N GLY A 19 -8.28 29.98 -3.71
CA GLY A 19 -7.77 30.63 -4.94
C GLY A 19 -6.36 31.20 -4.81
N GLU A 20 -5.64 30.89 -3.74
CA GLU A 20 -4.21 31.22 -3.59
C GLU A 20 -3.36 30.47 -4.62
N LEU A 21 -3.73 29.23 -4.91
CA LEU A 21 -3.16 28.41 -5.99
C LEU A 21 -4.27 27.97 -6.95
N THR A 22 -3.90 27.68 -8.20
CA THR A 22 -4.76 26.94 -9.12
C THR A 22 -4.40 25.46 -9.11
N ALA A 23 -5.39 24.60 -9.37
CA ALA A 23 -5.12 23.16 -9.53
C ALA A 23 -4.14 22.89 -10.67
N VAL A 24 -4.17 23.69 -11.73
CA VAL A 24 -3.20 23.62 -12.85
C VAL A 24 -1.79 23.92 -12.36
N GLN A 25 -1.57 24.98 -11.57
CA GLN A 25 -0.22 25.30 -11.03
C GLN A 25 0.33 24.15 -10.18
N VAL A 26 -0.53 23.55 -9.34
CA VAL A 26 -0.14 22.42 -8.49
C VAL A 26 0.19 21.19 -9.33
N ALA A 27 -0.66 20.84 -10.31
CA ALA A 27 -0.41 19.71 -11.20
C ALA A 27 0.89 19.89 -12.01
N GLU A 28 1.14 21.09 -12.56
CA GLU A 28 2.36 21.42 -13.31
C GLU A 28 3.60 21.31 -12.43
N ALA A 29 3.55 21.75 -11.17
CA ALA A 29 4.69 21.63 -10.24
C ALA A 29 5.07 20.18 -9.99
N HIS A 30 4.08 19.30 -9.75
CA HIS A 30 4.32 17.87 -9.52
C HIS A 30 4.75 17.14 -10.80
N LEU A 31 4.15 17.46 -11.95
CA LEU A 31 4.58 16.90 -13.24
C LEU A 31 6.03 17.30 -13.58
N ALA A 32 6.42 18.52 -13.29
CA ALA A 32 7.81 18.97 -13.45
C ALA A 32 8.76 18.26 -12.48
N ARG A 33 8.31 17.95 -11.24
CA ARG A 33 9.09 17.16 -10.29
C ARG A 33 9.28 15.73 -10.78
N ILE A 34 8.24 15.08 -11.29
CA ILE A 34 8.34 13.74 -11.90
C ILE A 34 9.36 13.76 -13.04
N GLU A 35 9.25 14.71 -13.96
CA GLU A 35 10.18 14.85 -15.10
C GLU A 35 11.64 15.02 -14.65
N ALA A 36 11.87 15.72 -13.53
CA ALA A 36 13.22 15.99 -13.03
C ALA A 36 13.87 14.78 -12.34
N VAL A 37 13.09 13.87 -11.71
CA VAL A 37 13.68 12.86 -10.82
C VAL A 37 13.29 11.42 -11.13
N ASP A 38 12.22 11.17 -11.88
CA ASP A 38 11.69 9.83 -12.06
C ASP A 38 12.55 8.92 -12.95
N GLU A 39 13.40 9.51 -13.80
CA GLU A 39 14.42 8.73 -14.53
C GLU A 39 15.38 7.98 -13.58
N LYS A 40 15.61 8.53 -12.38
CA LYS A 40 16.45 7.90 -11.35
C LYS A 40 15.66 6.99 -10.40
N VAL A 41 14.44 7.40 -10.03
CA VAL A 41 13.62 6.69 -9.04
C VAL A 41 12.81 5.57 -9.66
N HIS A 42 12.30 5.79 -10.87
CA HIS A 42 11.45 4.86 -11.62
C HIS A 42 10.18 4.47 -10.83
N ALA A 43 9.52 5.48 -10.27
CA ALA A 43 8.29 5.32 -9.51
C ALA A 43 7.05 5.17 -10.39
N PHE A 44 7.06 5.73 -11.62
CA PHE A 44 5.94 5.69 -12.54
C PHE A 44 6.20 4.74 -13.73
N LEU A 45 5.20 3.97 -14.11
CA LEU A 45 5.15 3.22 -15.37
C LEU A 45 4.49 4.03 -16.49
N HIS A 46 3.57 4.93 -16.10
CA HIS A 46 2.89 5.82 -17.04
C HIS A 46 2.55 7.14 -16.35
N VAL A 47 2.90 8.25 -16.98
CA VAL A 47 2.53 9.61 -16.55
C VAL A 47 1.49 10.15 -17.54
N ASP A 48 0.29 10.41 -17.05
CA ASP A 48 -0.82 10.97 -17.84
C ASP A 48 -0.86 12.50 -17.76
N ARG A 49 0.15 13.15 -18.33
CA ARG A 49 0.30 14.62 -18.30
C ARG A 49 -0.94 15.36 -18.82
N GLU A 50 -1.46 14.93 -19.96
CA GLU A 50 -2.61 15.60 -20.60
C GLU A 50 -3.90 15.41 -19.80
N GLY A 51 -4.17 14.18 -19.34
CA GLY A 51 -5.31 13.86 -18.51
C GLY A 51 -5.27 14.57 -17.16
N ALA A 52 -4.09 14.61 -16.49
CA ALA A 52 -3.90 15.32 -15.23
C ALA A 52 -4.18 16.83 -15.39
N LEU A 53 -3.64 17.47 -16.42
CA LEU A 53 -3.89 18.90 -16.67
C LEU A 53 -5.35 19.17 -17.07
N ALA A 54 -6.01 18.24 -17.79
CA ALA A 54 -7.44 18.36 -18.10
C ALA A 54 -8.30 18.29 -16.83
N GLN A 55 -8.01 17.35 -15.92
CA GLN A 55 -8.65 17.24 -14.60
C GLN A 55 -8.43 18.51 -13.77
N ALA A 56 -7.19 19.03 -13.71
CA ALA A 56 -6.87 20.25 -12.97
C ALA A 56 -7.62 21.47 -13.50
N ARG A 57 -7.68 21.66 -14.83
CA ARG A 57 -8.48 22.73 -15.45
C ARG A 57 -9.97 22.61 -15.12
N ALA A 58 -10.50 21.39 -15.03
CA ALA A 58 -11.90 21.18 -14.68
C ALA A 58 -12.20 21.60 -13.23
N VAL A 59 -11.25 21.35 -12.31
CA VAL A 59 -11.35 21.82 -10.90
C VAL A 59 -11.33 23.35 -10.85
N ASP A 60 -10.38 23.99 -11.51
CA ASP A 60 -10.29 25.46 -11.53
C ASP A 60 -11.59 26.08 -12.10
N ALA A 61 -12.12 25.53 -13.19
CA ALA A 61 -13.39 25.98 -13.75
C ALA A 61 -14.60 25.76 -12.81
N LYS A 62 -14.59 24.69 -11.98
CA LYS A 62 -15.61 24.49 -10.93
C LYS A 62 -15.53 25.59 -9.86
N ARG A 63 -14.32 25.86 -9.36
CA ARG A 63 -14.10 26.92 -8.38
C ARG A 63 -14.55 28.28 -8.90
N GLU A 64 -14.16 28.67 -10.10
CA GLU A 64 -14.51 29.97 -10.71
C GLU A 64 -16.03 30.17 -10.85
N ARG A 65 -16.78 29.07 -11.03
CA ARG A 65 -18.25 29.11 -11.06
C ARG A 65 -18.88 29.12 -9.66
N GLY A 66 -18.07 29.13 -8.59
CA GLY A 66 -18.54 29.09 -7.21
C GLY A 66 -19.14 27.75 -6.78
N ALA A 67 -18.84 26.66 -7.50
CA ALA A 67 -19.29 25.33 -7.13
C ALA A 67 -18.53 24.83 -5.88
N LYS A 68 -19.22 24.09 -5.01
CA LYS A 68 -18.59 23.48 -3.83
C LYS A 68 -17.56 22.46 -4.27
N LEU A 69 -16.32 22.63 -3.85
CA LEU A 69 -15.25 21.67 -4.05
C LEU A 69 -15.25 20.61 -2.95
N GLY A 70 -14.78 19.40 -3.29
CA GLY A 70 -14.51 18.34 -2.33
C GLY A 70 -13.24 18.60 -1.48
N PRO A 71 -13.04 17.83 -0.41
CA PRO A 71 -11.92 18.02 0.53
C PRO A 71 -10.52 17.80 -0.08
N LEU A 72 -10.42 17.16 -1.23
CA LEU A 72 -9.16 16.87 -1.95
C LEU A 72 -9.21 17.36 -3.42
N ALA A 73 -10.11 18.29 -3.73
CA ALA A 73 -10.26 18.79 -5.10
C ALA A 73 -8.98 19.48 -5.59
N GLY A 74 -8.47 19.01 -6.74
CA GLY A 74 -7.25 19.54 -7.36
C GLY A 74 -5.95 18.98 -6.79
N VAL A 75 -6.01 18.15 -5.75
CA VAL A 75 -4.81 17.54 -5.15
C VAL A 75 -4.27 16.44 -6.07
N PRO A 76 -2.95 16.45 -6.41
CA PRO A 76 -2.34 15.41 -7.21
C PRO A 76 -2.22 14.07 -6.49
N LEU A 77 -2.37 12.97 -7.26
CA LEU A 77 -2.32 11.61 -6.73
C LEU A 77 -1.58 10.67 -7.69
N ALA A 78 -0.74 9.78 -7.12
CA ALA A 78 -0.08 8.68 -7.81
C ALA A 78 -0.87 7.37 -7.60
N LEU A 79 -1.33 6.71 -8.67
CA LEU A 79 -2.21 5.54 -8.58
C LEU A 79 -1.46 4.26 -8.91
N LYS A 80 -1.40 3.29 -7.98
CA LYS A 80 -0.78 1.99 -8.23
C LYS A 80 -1.35 1.32 -9.48
N ASP A 81 -0.48 0.78 -10.32
CA ASP A 81 -0.82 0.25 -11.66
C ASP A 81 -1.65 -1.04 -11.63
N ILE A 82 -2.25 -1.37 -10.51
CA ILE A 82 -3.19 -2.50 -10.33
C ILE A 82 -4.65 -2.09 -10.48
N PHE A 83 -4.96 -0.77 -10.43
CA PHE A 83 -6.32 -0.25 -10.56
C PHE A 83 -6.62 0.12 -12.01
N THR A 84 -7.69 -0.44 -12.58
CA THR A 84 -8.13 -0.06 -13.92
C THR A 84 -8.53 1.42 -13.96
N THR A 85 -8.04 2.08 -15.02
CA THR A 85 -8.33 3.48 -15.30
C THR A 85 -8.75 3.58 -16.75
N GLU A 86 -10.00 3.97 -17.01
CA GLU A 86 -10.55 4.05 -18.36
C GLU A 86 -9.69 4.95 -19.24
N GLY A 87 -9.27 4.40 -20.39
CA GLY A 87 -8.46 5.13 -21.37
C GLY A 87 -6.97 5.27 -21.02
N VAL A 88 -6.51 4.74 -19.85
CA VAL A 88 -5.12 4.82 -19.41
C VAL A 88 -4.51 3.42 -19.29
N PRO A 89 -3.29 3.17 -19.82
CA PRO A 89 -2.64 1.86 -19.72
C PRO A 89 -2.62 1.33 -18.29
N THR A 90 -2.91 0.04 -18.12
CA THR A 90 -2.85 -0.66 -16.83
C THR A 90 -2.19 -2.01 -17.03
N THR A 91 -0.95 -2.16 -16.56
CA THR A 91 -0.09 -3.30 -16.85
C THR A 91 0.09 -4.26 -15.68
N VAL A 92 -0.19 -3.80 -14.46
CA VAL A 92 0.09 -4.49 -13.18
C VAL A 92 1.57 -4.91 -13.01
N GLY A 93 2.49 -4.16 -13.61
CA GLY A 93 3.92 -4.47 -13.63
C GLY A 93 4.27 -5.71 -14.46
N SER A 94 3.41 -6.14 -15.40
CA SER A 94 3.51 -7.41 -16.13
C SER A 94 3.45 -7.20 -17.64
N LYS A 95 4.21 -8.02 -18.38
CA LYS A 95 4.10 -8.10 -19.85
C LYS A 95 2.78 -8.70 -20.32
N ILE A 96 2.10 -9.50 -19.47
CA ILE A 96 0.82 -10.14 -19.82
C ILE A 96 -0.29 -9.10 -20.15
N LEU A 97 -0.19 -7.89 -19.58
CA LEU A 97 -1.10 -6.77 -19.84
C LEU A 97 -0.42 -5.59 -20.54
N GLU A 98 0.78 -5.79 -21.10
CA GLU A 98 1.45 -4.73 -21.85
C GLU A 98 0.56 -4.18 -22.98
N GLY A 99 0.43 -2.84 -23.02
CA GLY A 99 -0.43 -2.16 -24.02
C GLY A 99 -1.94 -2.28 -23.79
N TRP A 100 -2.39 -2.98 -22.74
CA TRP A 100 -3.82 -3.05 -22.44
C TRP A 100 -4.33 -1.73 -21.85
N ILE A 101 -5.39 -1.21 -22.47
CA ILE A 101 -6.13 -0.02 -22.04
C ILE A 101 -7.49 -0.47 -21.53
N PRO A 102 -7.78 -0.33 -20.23
CA PRO A 102 -9.08 -0.69 -19.67
C PRO A 102 -10.24 0.12 -20.27
N PRO A 103 -11.38 -0.52 -20.57
CA PRO A 103 -12.60 0.17 -21.02
C PRO A 103 -13.46 0.68 -19.87
N TYR A 104 -12.99 0.62 -18.62
CA TYR A 104 -13.73 1.04 -17.42
C TYR A 104 -12.77 1.42 -16.29
N ASP A 105 -13.25 2.28 -15.39
CA ASP A 105 -12.58 2.62 -14.14
C ASP A 105 -12.88 1.61 -13.03
N ALA A 106 -11.91 1.33 -12.17
CA ALA A 106 -12.17 0.74 -10.87
C ALA A 106 -13.08 1.63 -10.02
N THR A 107 -13.84 1.06 -9.11
CA THR A 107 -14.70 1.85 -8.20
C THR A 107 -13.88 2.89 -7.42
N LEU A 108 -12.71 2.52 -6.95
CA LEU A 108 -11.77 3.42 -6.30
C LEU A 108 -11.39 4.59 -7.24
N THR A 109 -11.04 4.30 -8.50
CA THR A 109 -10.71 5.32 -9.51
C THR A 109 -11.89 6.26 -9.77
N LYS A 110 -13.12 5.72 -9.85
CA LYS A 110 -14.35 6.53 -9.99
C LYS A 110 -14.54 7.47 -8.80
N ARG A 111 -14.31 6.99 -7.57
CA ARG A 111 -14.44 7.82 -6.36
C ARG A 111 -13.42 8.93 -6.32
N LEU A 112 -12.16 8.67 -6.70
CA LEU A 112 -11.12 9.70 -6.83
C LEU A 112 -11.53 10.78 -7.84
N LYS A 113 -11.96 10.39 -9.03
CA LYS A 113 -12.45 11.31 -10.08
C LYS A 113 -13.67 12.12 -9.61
N ALA A 114 -14.61 11.47 -8.90
CA ALA A 114 -15.79 12.14 -8.34
C ALA A 114 -15.46 13.14 -7.23
N ALA A 115 -14.36 12.93 -6.51
CA ALA A 115 -13.82 13.86 -5.51
C ALA A 115 -12.92 14.94 -6.12
N ASP A 116 -12.82 15.01 -7.44
CA ASP A 116 -11.98 15.96 -8.17
C ASP A 116 -10.47 15.86 -7.85
N VAL A 117 -9.99 14.68 -7.45
CA VAL A 117 -8.57 14.39 -7.27
C VAL A 117 -7.89 14.31 -8.64
N VAL A 118 -6.71 14.88 -8.79
CA VAL A 118 -5.95 14.89 -10.04
C VAL A 118 -5.02 13.67 -10.11
N ILE A 119 -5.35 12.68 -10.92
CA ILE A 119 -4.53 11.48 -11.10
C ILE A 119 -3.38 11.80 -12.05
N LEU A 120 -2.11 11.75 -11.55
CA LEU A 120 -0.92 12.08 -12.33
C LEU A 120 -0.48 10.94 -13.26
N GLY A 121 -0.77 9.69 -12.88
CA GLY A 121 -0.33 8.51 -13.62
C GLY A 121 -0.37 7.24 -12.79
N LYS A 122 0.28 6.20 -13.34
CA LYS A 122 0.28 4.82 -12.82
C LYS A 122 1.66 4.47 -12.28
N THR A 123 1.73 4.05 -11.00
CA THR A 123 3.01 3.77 -10.34
C THR A 123 3.45 2.32 -10.49
N ASN A 124 4.78 2.14 -10.49
CA ASN A 124 5.43 0.85 -10.57
C ASN A 124 5.11 -0.03 -9.35
N MET A 125 5.17 -1.34 -9.54
CA MET A 125 4.82 -2.34 -8.56
C MET A 125 5.47 -3.69 -8.87
N ASP A 126 5.61 -4.56 -7.88
CA ASP A 126 5.89 -5.96 -8.16
C ASP A 126 4.78 -6.56 -9.02
N GLU A 127 5.14 -7.39 -9.99
CA GLU A 127 4.21 -8.00 -10.94
C GLU A 127 3.04 -8.70 -10.23
N PHE A 128 1.80 -8.31 -10.58
CA PHE A 128 0.55 -8.80 -9.95
C PHE A 128 0.53 -8.67 -8.42
N ALA A 129 1.22 -7.68 -7.86
CA ALA A 129 1.39 -7.47 -6.42
C ALA A 129 2.13 -8.63 -5.70
N MET A 130 2.94 -9.40 -6.41
CA MET A 130 3.69 -10.54 -5.90
C MET A 130 5.16 -10.20 -5.66
N GLY A 131 5.43 -9.64 -4.50
CA GLY A 131 6.77 -9.25 -4.05
C GLY A 131 6.71 -8.27 -2.91
N SER A 132 7.87 -8.00 -2.31
CA SER A 132 8.05 -7.11 -1.16
C SER A 132 9.19 -6.10 -1.39
N SER A 133 9.55 -5.85 -2.68
CA SER A 133 10.69 -5.01 -3.02
C SER A 133 10.50 -4.12 -4.25
N THR A 134 9.48 -4.37 -5.07
CA THR A 134 9.25 -3.74 -6.40
C THR A 134 10.37 -4.07 -7.40
N GLU A 135 11.09 -5.19 -7.19
CA GLU A 135 12.09 -5.72 -8.11
C GLU A 135 11.47 -6.66 -9.16
N ASN A 136 10.29 -7.24 -8.87
CA ASN A 136 9.62 -8.19 -9.77
C ASN A 136 8.80 -7.52 -10.89
N SER A 137 8.92 -6.21 -11.07
CA SER A 137 8.30 -5.51 -12.21
C SER A 137 8.93 -5.93 -13.53
N ALA A 138 8.11 -6.20 -14.54
CA ALA A 138 8.57 -6.46 -15.91
C ALA A 138 9.26 -5.23 -16.57
N TYR A 139 9.09 -4.06 -15.96
CA TYR A 139 9.61 -2.78 -16.44
C TYR A 139 10.86 -2.30 -15.69
N GLY A 140 11.38 -3.12 -14.77
CA GLY A 140 12.54 -2.82 -13.94
C GLY A 140 12.20 -2.34 -12.53
N PRO A 141 13.19 -2.30 -11.63
CA PRO A 141 13.00 -1.95 -10.23
C PRO A 141 12.75 -0.45 -10.03
N THR A 142 12.12 -0.11 -8.90
CA THR A 142 12.06 1.26 -8.38
C THR A 142 13.17 1.44 -7.34
N GLY A 143 13.86 2.57 -7.35
CA GLY A 143 14.84 2.96 -6.33
C GLY A 143 14.20 3.67 -5.14
N ASN A 144 14.75 3.49 -3.95
CA ASN A 144 14.31 4.20 -2.75
C ASN A 144 14.86 5.64 -2.76
N PRO A 145 14.03 6.69 -2.59
CA PRO A 145 14.51 8.07 -2.54
C PRO A 145 15.53 8.38 -1.45
N TRP A 146 15.61 7.58 -0.38
CA TRP A 146 16.62 7.70 0.67
C TRP A 146 18.01 7.18 0.22
N ASP A 147 18.02 6.14 -0.60
CA ASP A 147 19.21 5.56 -1.21
C ASP A 147 18.78 4.78 -2.47
N LEU A 148 19.08 5.30 -3.65
CA LEU A 148 18.66 4.72 -4.93
C LEU A 148 19.21 3.30 -5.20
N THR A 149 20.19 2.84 -4.43
CA THR A 149 20.70 1.47 -4.49
C THR A 149 19.88 0.46 -3.68
N ARG A 150 18.89 0.94 -2.94
CA ARG A 150 18.04 0.13 -2.06
C ARG A 150 16.61 0.07 -2.55
N ILE A 151 15.89 -0.95 -2.08
CA ILE A 151 14.49 -1.18 -2.42
C ILE A 151 13.58 -0.15 -1.74
N PRO A 152 12.49 0.31 -2.40
CA PRO A 152 11.47 1.15 -1.78
C PRO A 152 10.41 0.33 -1.03
N GLY A 153 10.65 -0.99 -0.88
CA GLY A 153 9.64 -1.95 -0.48
C GLY A 153 8.70 -2.34 -1.61
N GLY A 154 7.76 -3.21 -1.31
CA GLY A 154 6.81 -3.75 -2.27
C GLY A 154 5.58 -4.42 -1.61
N SER A 155 4.61 -4.70 -2.44
CA SER A 155 4.53 -4.53 -3.90
C SER A 155 4.19 -3.10 -4.35
N GLY A 156 3.87 -2.15 -3.45
CA GLY A 156 3.49 -0.76 -3.75
C GLY A 156 4.66 0.23 -3.69
N GLY A 157 5.89 -0.20 -3.99
CA GLY A 157 7.09 0.64 -3.84
C GLY A 157 7.09 1.89 -4.70
N GLY A 158 6.57 1.84 -5.93
CA GLY A 158 6.42 3.02 -6.78
C GLY A 158 5.55 4.10 -6.16
N SER A 159 4.42 3.72 -5.51
CA SER A 159 3.53 4.66 -4.82
C SER A 159 4.23 5.34 -3.63
N SER A 160 4.93 4.57 -2.79
CA SER A 160 5.63 5.11 -1.63
C SER A 160 6.87 5.92 -2.03
N ALA A 161 7.61 5.49 -3.05
CA ALA A 161 8.74 6.24 -3.61
C ALA A 161 8.28 7.59 -4.22
N ALA A 162 7.14 7.61 -4.91
CA ALA A 162 6.58 8.87 -5.44
C ALA A 162 6.27 9.88 -4.33
N LEU A 163 5.75 9.43 -3.17
CA LEU A 163 5.51 10.28 -2.01
C LEU A 163 6.83 10.79 -1.40
N ALA A 164 7.79 9.89 -1.16
CA ALA A 164 9.07 10.22 -0.53
C ALA A 164 9.92 11.16 -1.41
N ALA A 165 9.80 11.06 -2.73
CA ALA A 165 10.46 11.95 -3.68
C ALA A 165 9.68 13.25 -3.95
N HIS A 166 8.58 13.51 -3.25
CA HIS A 166 7.68 14.67 -3.49
C HIS A 166 7.11 14.76 -4.91
N MET A 167 6.97 13.65 -5.61
CA MET A 167 6.32 13.59 -6.92
C MET A 167 4.80 13.73 -6.83
N ALA A 168 4.21 13.34 -5.70
CA ALA A 168 2.80 13.52 -5.38
C ALA A 168 2.62 13.68 -3.86
N PRO A 169 1.60 14.39 -3.36
CA PRO A 169 1.27 14.43 -1.93
C PRO A 169 0.46 13.21 -1.48
N LEU A 170 -0.25 12.57 -2.39
CA LEU A 170 -1.10 11.40 -2.16
C LEU A 170 -0.75 10.26 -3.12
N ALA A 171 -0.94 9.04 -2.66
CA ALA A 171 -0.91 7.86 -3.51
C ALA A 171 -1.92 6.79 -3.06
N ILE A 172 -2.22 5.85 -3.95
CA ILE A 172 -2.97 4.65 -3.63
C ILE A 172 -2.05 3.43 -3.78
N GLY A 173 -2.13 2.54 -2.81
CA GLY A 173 -1.51 1.22 -2.83
C GLY A 173 -2.52 0.09 -2.70
N THR A 174 -2.00 -1.16 -2.69
CA THR A 174 -2.74 -2.36 -2.27
C THR A 174 -1.91 -3.14 -1.27
N ASP A 175 -2.57 -3.81 -0.35
CA ASP A 175 -1.93 -4.54 0.75
C ASP A 175 -2.58 -5.93 0.86
N THR A 176 -1.85 -6.96 0.47
CA THR A 176 -2.25 -8.36 0.53
C THR A 176 -1.52 -9.11 1.65
N GLY A 177 -0.26 -8.73 1.89
CA GLY A 177 0.58 -9.26 2.97
C GLY A 177 1.41 -8.17 3.68
N GLY A 178 1.26 -6.90 3.27
CA GLY A 178 2.05 -5.77 3.78
C GLY A 178 2.33 -4.69 2.74
N SER A 179 1.86 -4.87 1.51
CA SER A 179 2.30 -4.11 0.33
C SER A 179 1.93 -2.61 0.28
N ILE A 180 1.30 -2.06 1.30
CA ILE A 180 1.16 -0.62 1.60
C ILE A 180 2.08 -0.25 2.76
N ARG A 181 1.98 -1.00 3.87
CA ARG A 181 2.63 -0.68 5.14
C ARG A 181 4.14 -0.88 5.08
N GLN A 182 4.60 -1.97 4.46
CA GLN A 182 6.02 -2.28 4.33
C GLN A 182 6.76 -1.23 3.46
N PRO A 183 6.28 -0.85 2.24
CA PRO A 183 6.88 0.26 1.50
C PRO A 183 6.84 1.58 2.27
N ALA A 184 5.75 1.90 2.97
CA ALA A 184 5.65 3.10 3.78
C ALA A 184 6.73 3.15 4.89
N ALA A 185 6.98 2.02 5.56
CA ALA A 185 8.00 1.92 6.60
C ALA A 185 9.41 2.24 6.07
N VAL A 186 9.80 1.62 4.95
CA VAL A 186 11.17 1.74 4.42
C VAL A 186 11.40 2.99 3.57
N THR A 187 10.35 3.77 3.28
CA THR A 187 10.45 5.06 2.57
C THR A 187 10.13 6.27 3.46
N GLY A 188 9.79 6.05 4.74
CA GLY A 188 9.47 7.12 5.68
C GLY A 188 8.16 7.85 5.37
N THR A 189 7.16 7.13 4.85
CA THR A 189 5.83 7.66 4.51
C THR A 189 4.75 7.04 5.39
N VAL A 190 3.50 7.50 5.26
CA VAL A 190 2.32 6.92 5.92
C VAL A 190 1.58 6.02 4.95
N GLY A 191 1.34 4.77 5.35
CA GLY A 191 0.58 3.82 4.56
C GLY A 191 -0.48 3.10 5.39
N VAL A 192 -1.71 3.05 4.91
CA VAL A 192 -2.84 2.48 5.64
C VAL A 192 -3.48 1.35 4.87
N LYS A 193 -3.56 0.20 5.51
CA LYS A 193 -4.41 -0.91 5.09
C LYS A 193 -5.75 -0.81 5.83
N PRO A 194 -6.84 -0.40 5.16
CA PRO A 194 -8.16 -0.40 5.76
C PRO A 194 -8.60 -1.80 6.21
N THR A 195 -9.64 -1.87 7.00
CA THR A 195 -10.39 -3.12 7.24
C THR A 195 -10.69 -3.81 5.92
N TYR A 196 -10.47 -5.14 5.84
CA TYR A 196 -10.77 -5.91 4.64
C TYR A 196 -12.24 -5.73 4.24
N GLY A 197 -12.48 -5.33 2.99
CA GLY A 197 -13.81 -5.05 2.46
C GLY A 197 -14.32 -3.61 2.71
N ALA A 198 -13.58 -2.75 3.41
CA ALA A 198 -13.97 -1.34 3.61
C ALA A 198 -13.77 -0.49 2.34
N VAL A 199 -12.86 -0.87 1.46
CA VAL A 199 -12.63 -0.26 0.14
C VAL A 199 -12.89 -1.29 -0.94
N SER A 200 -13.68 -0.92 -1.95
CA SER A 200 -14.04 -1.81 -3.06
C SER A 200 -12.83 -2.31 -3.84
N ARG A 201 -12.88 -3.59 -4.22
CA ARG A 201 -11.91 -4.26 -5.09
C ARG A 201 -12.39 -4.36 -6.55
N TYR A 202 -13.57 -3.84 -6.88
CA TYR A 202 -14.03 -3.84 -8.27
C TYR A 202 -13.10 -3.01 -9.16
N GLY A 203 -12.55 -3.65 -10.19
CA GLY A 203 -11.55 -3.05 -11.09
C GLY A 203 -10.12 -3.02 -10.55
N MET A 204 -9.86 -3.58 -9.36
CA MET A 204 -8.53 -3.94 -8.91
C MET A 204 -8.18 -5.33 -9.44
N VAL A 205 -7.04 -5.46 -10.12
CA VAL A 205 -6.61 -6.76 -10.63
C VAL A 205 -6.23 -7.67 -9.45
N ALA A 206 -6.89 -8.83 -9.37
CA ALA A 206 -6.80 -9.69 -8.19
C ALA A 206 -5.49 -10.48 -8.13
N PHE A 207 -4.85 -10.47 -6.96
CA PHE A 207 -3.84 -11.44 -6.55
C PHE A 207 -4.47 -12.51 -5.65
N SER A 208 -4.92 -12.16 -4.45
CA SER A 208 -5.49 -13.08 -3.47
C SER A 208 -6.85 -12.58 -2.98
N SER A 209 -7.93 -13.21 -3.40
CA SER A 209 -9.29 -12.70 -3.23
C SER A 209 -9.71 -12.51 -1.77
N SER A 210 -9.15 -13.28 -0.83
CA SER A 210 -9.49 -13.19 0.59
C SER A 210 -8.56 -12.28 1.40
N LEU A 211 -7.56 -11.67 0.76
CA LEU A 211 -6.53 -10.87 1.42
C LEU A 211 -6.34 -9.47 0.80
N ASP A 212 -6.53 -9.33 -0.52
CA ASP A 212 -6.29 -8.07 -1.25
C ASP A 212 -7.13 -6.93 -0.68
N GLN A 213 -6.47 -5.78 -0.42
CA GLN A 213 -7.13 -4.57 0.05
C GLN A 213 -6.46 -3.33 -0.54
N GLY A 214 -7.25 -2.42 -1.13
CA GLY A 214 -6.79 -1.10 -1.54
C GLY A 214 -6.73 -0.14 -0.34
N GLY A 215 -5.80 0.82 -0.36
CA GLY A 215 -5.71 1.78 0.73
C GLY A 215 -4.87 3.01 0.43
N PRO A 216 -4.98 4.05 1.28
CA PRO A 216 -4.31 5.32 1.10
C PRO A 216 -2.85 5.27 1.52
N CYS A 217 -2.02 5.98 0.76
CA CYS A 217 -0.65 6.33 1.10
C CYS A 217 -0.51 7.85 1.05
N ALA A 218 0.21 8.43 2.00
CA ALA A 218 0.38 9.88 2.09
C ALA A 218 1.69 10.25 2.81
N ARG A 219 1.98 11.55 2.91
CA ARG A 219 3.12 12.03 3.69
C ARG A 219 2.76 12.31 5.14
N THR A 220 1.46 12.48 5.43
CA THR A 220 0.94 12.74 6.80
C THR A 220 -0.25 11.84 7.12
N VAL A 221 -0.50 11.63 8.41
CA VAL A 221 -1.65 10.85 8.89
C VAL A 221 -2.98 11.52 8.52
N LEU A 222 -3.07 12.86 8.59
CA LEU A 222 -4.28 13.58 8.20
C LEU A 222 -4.57 13.43 6.70
N ASP A 223 -3.56 13.52 5.85
CA ASP A 223 -3.72 13.35 4.40
C ASP A 223 -4.21 11.95 4.05
N ALA A 224 -3.65 10.92 4.73
CA ALA A 224 -4.12 9.55 4.59
C ALA A 224 -5.59 9.38 5.04
N ALA A 225 -6.02 10.08 6.11
CA ALA A 225 -7.40 10.05 6.57
C ALA A 225 -8.36 10.69 5.56
N LEU A 226 -8.01 11.86 5.01
CA LEU A 226 -8.79 12.52 3.97
C LEU A 226 -8.97 11.62 2.74
N LEU A 227 -7.90 10.96 2.32
CA LEU A 227 -7.95 10.05 1.19
C LEU A 227 -8.75 8.77 1.51
N HIS A 228 -8.65 8.25 2.75
CA HIS A 228 -9.44 7.11 3.20
C HIS A 228 -10.96 7.38 3.07
N GLU A 229 -11.45 8.51 3.56
CA GLU A 229 -12.88 8.85 3.45
C GLU A 229 -13.36 8.96 2.00
N VAL A 230 -12.50 9.40 1.08
CA VAL A 230 -12.83 9.48 -0.34
C VAL A 230 -13.00 8.09 -0.97
N ILE A 231 -12.14 7.14 -0.63
CA ILE A 231 -12.11 5.82 -1.30
C ILE A 231 -12.95 4.75 -0.62
N ALA A 232 -13.27 4.90 0.67
CA ALA A 232 -14.01 3.90 1.46
C ALA A 232 -15.53 3.91 1.19
N GLY A 233 -16.19 2.85 1.62
CA GLY A 233 -17.64 2.69 1.59
C GLY A 233 -18.11 1.52 0.74
N HIS A 234 -19.40 1.15 0.91
CA HIS A 234 -20.01 0.01 0.25
C HIS A 234 -20.06 0.14 -1.28
N ASP A 235 -19.82 -0.98 -1.95
CA ASP A 235 -19.95 -1.12 -3.41
C ASP A 235 -20.66 -2.43 -3.76
N PRO A 236 -21.85 -2.39 -4.35
CA PRO A 236 -22.58 -3.60 -4.75
C PRO A 236 -21.90 -4.39 -5.88
N LEU A 237 -20.89 -3.83 -6.54
CA LEU A 237 -20.10 -4.52 -7.58
C LEU A 237 -19.01 -5.41 -7.01
N ASP A 238 -18.69 -5.29 -5.70
CA ASP A 238 -17.76 -6.14 -4.99
C ASP A 238 -18.47 -6.94 -3.89
N SER A 239 -18.60 -8.24 -4.08
CA SER A 239 -19.29 -9.14 -3.14
C SER A 239 -18.64 -9.21 -1.75
N THR A 240 -17.41 -8.72 -1.59
CA THR A 240 -16.71 -8.66 -0.30
C THR A 240 -16.80 -7.29 0.36
N SER A 241 -17.39 -6.30 -0.32
CA SER A 241 -17.55 -4.95 0.21
C SER A 241 -18.52 -4.94 1.39
N ILE A 242 -18.10 -4.36 2.50
CA ILE A 242 -18.89 -4.30 3.74
C ILE A 242 -19.92 -3.19 3.63
N ASP A 243 -21.19 -3.54 3.90
CA ASP A 243 -22.28 -2.56 4.02
C ASP A 243 -22.34 -2.03 5.45
N ALA A 244 -21.44 -1.11 5.77
CA ALA A 244 -21.36 -0.43 7.06
C ALA A 244 -20.93 1.03 6.86
N PRO A 245 -21.28 1.94 7.79
CA PRO A 245 -20.79 3.30 7.79
C PRO A 245 -19.26 3.36 7.81
N VAL A 246 -18.67 4.27 7.03
CA VAL A 246 -17.23 4.56 7.11
C VAL A 246 -16.93 5.17 8.48
N PRO A 247 -15.96 4.65 9.24
CA PRO A 247 -15.56 5.26 10.50
C PRO A 247 -15.10 6.73 10.30
N PRO A 248 -15.29 7.64 11.29
CA PRO A 248 -14.95 9.06 11.16
C PRO A 248 -13.44 9.29 11.27
N VAL A 249 -12.67 8.81 10.29
CA VAL A 249 -11.20 8.77 10.32
C VAL A 249 -10.56 10.16 10.27
N VAL A 250 -11.17 11.11 9.55
CA VAL A 250 -10.67 12.50 9.49
C VAL A 250 -10.87 13.21 10.82
N GLU A 251 -12.01 13.03 11.47
CA GLU A 251 -12.26 13.58 12.80
C GLU A 251 -11.28 12.98 13.81
N ALA A 252 -11.05 11.68 13.77
CA ALA A 252 -10.09 10.99 14.62
C ALA A 252 -8.66 11.50 14.42
N ALA A 253 -8.22 11.73 13.16
CA ALA A 253 -6.90 12.29 12.86
C ALA A 253 -6.75 13.73 13.40
N ARG A 254 -7.78 14.56 13.28
CA ARG A 254 -7.75 15.94 13.80
C ARG A 254 -7.72 16.02 15.34
N ASN A 255 -8.28 15.02 16.00
CA ASN A 255 -8.37 14.91 17.46
C ASN A 255 -7.42 13.83 18.00
N GLY A 256 -6.22 13.73 17.46
CA GLY A 256 -5.23 12.73 17.84
C GLY A 256 -4.97 12.70 19.34
N SER A 257 -5.09 11.52 19.97
CA SER A 257 -4.80 11.31 21.38
C SER A 257 -4.65 9.82 21.67
N VAL A 258 -3.78 9.50 22.61
CA VAL A 258 -3.61 8.15 23.18
C VAL A 258 -3.87 8.12 24.68
N GLU A 259 -4.24 9.25 25.28
CA GLU A 259 -4.48 9.38 26.73
C GLU A 259 -5.55 8.38 27.20
N GLY A 260 -5.18 7.55 28.17
CA GLY A 260 -6.05 6.51 28.76
C GLY A 260 -6.31 5.32 27.83
N MET A 261 -5.70 5.23 26.65
CA MET A 261 -5.82 4.07 25.78
C MET A 261 -4.89 2.96 26.24
N ARG A 262 -5.36 1.71 26.10
CA ARG A 262 -4.55 0.50 26.32
C ARG A 262 -3.91 0.11 24.99
N VAL A 263 -2.59 0.09 24.93
CA VAL A 263 -1.81 -0.22 23.74
C VAL A 263 -1.07 -1.54 23.95
N GLY A 264 -1.37 -2.52 23.10
CA GLY A 264 -0.77 -3.85 23.16
C GLY A 264 0.59 -3.92 22.47
N VAL A 265 1.54 -4.62 23.08
CA VAL A 265 2.83 -5.00 22.49
C VAL A 265 2.91 -6.51 22.46
N VAL A 266 3.00 -7.09 21.26
CA VAL A 266 2.98 -8.55 21.08
C VAL A 266 4.40 -9.12 21.11
N LYS A 267 4.60 -10.15 21.93
CA LYS A 267 5.92 -10.82 22.11
C LYS A 267 6.48 -11.37 20.78
N GLN A 268 5.63 -11.91 19.93
CA GLN A 268 6.00 -12.52 18.64
C GLN A 268 6.55 -11.51 17.61
N PHE A 269 6.37 -10.21 17.82
CA PHE A 269 6.96 -9.17 16.99
C PHE A 269 8.31 -8.66 17.54
N ARG A 270 8.96 -9.45 18.37
CA ARG A 270 10.30 -9.23 18.93
C ARG A 270 11.11 -10.53 18.84
N GLY A 271 12.43 -10.44 18.74
CA GLY A 271 13.30 -11.62 18.78
C GLY A 271 14.43 -11.59 17.77
N GLU A 272 14.90 -12.77 17.39
CA GLU A 272 15.97 -12.92 16.39
C GLU A 272 15.52 -12.48 15.00
N GLY A 273 16.44 -11.92 14.21
CA GLY A 273 16.18 -11.48 12.84
C GLY A 273 15.75 -10.01 12.71
N TYR A 274 15.56 -9.30 13.82
CA TYR A 274 15.31 -7.85 13.78
C TYR A 274 16.61 -7.06 13.84
N GLN A 275 16.71 -6.04 12.96
CA GLN A 275 17.81 -5.08 12.95
C GLN A 275 17.80 -4.25 14.24
N ALA A 276 18.99 -4.00 14.83
CA ALA A 276 19.08 -3.34 16.13
C ALA A 276 18.44 -1.94 16.15
N GLY A 277 18.65 -1.15 15.10
CA GLY A 277 18.03 0.18 14.97
C GLY A 277 16.52 0.14 14.84
N VAL A 278 15.95 -0.89 14.20
CA VAL A 278 14.49 -1.09 14.15
C VAL A 278 13.94 -1.35 15.56
N VAL A 279 14.58 -2.24 16.31
CA VAL A 279 14.17 -2.53 17.71
C VAL A 279 14.27 -1.27 18.56
N GLN A 280 15.37 -0.51 18.45
CA GLN A 280 15.57 0.73 19.20
C GLN A 280 14.46 1.75 18.90
N ARG A 281 14.15 2.02 17.62
CA ARG A 281 13.09 2.99 17.26
C ARG A 281 11.71 2.53 17.71
N PHE A 282 11.46 1.23 17.67
CA PHE A 282 10.23 0.67 18.21
C PHE A 282 10.12 0.86 19.72
N ASP A 283 11.17 0.56 20.48
CA ASP A 283 11.16 0.74 21.93
C ASP A 283 11.02 2.22 22.33
N GLU A 284 11.68 3.13 21.62
CA GLU A 284 11.50 4.59 21.78
C GLU A 284 10.04 5.02 21.48
N SER A 285 9.38 4.38 20.50
CA SER A 285 7.98 4.64 20.19
C SER A 285 7.04 4.15 21.29
N VAL A 286 7.35 3.01 21.92
CA VAL A 286 6.58 2.49 23.07
C VAL A 286 6.74 3.43 24.30
N GLU A 287 7.93 3.96 24.56
CA GLU A 287 8.13 4.94 25.62
C GLU A 287 7.39 6.26 25.31
N LEU A 288 7.41 6.73 24.05
CA LEU A 288 6.64 7.90 23.64
C LEU A 288 5.13 7.71 23.90
N LEU A 289 4.58 6.54 23.59
CA LEU A 289 3.17 6.25 23.86
C LEU A 289 2.84 6.34 25.35
N LYS A 290 3.74 5.87 26.24
CA LYS A 290 3.58 6.04 27.71
C LYS A 290 3.64 7.50 28.13
N GLU A 291 4.56 8.29 27.59
CA GLU A 291 4.66 9.73 27.87
C GLU A 291 3.40 10.48 27.45
N LEU A 292 2.76 10.05 26.36
CA LEU A 292 1.49 10.58 25.86
C LEU A 292 0.27 10.06 26.65
N GLY A 293 0.46 9.25 27.69
CA GLY A 293 -0.60 8.80 28.61
C GLY A 293 -1.26 7.46 28.25
N ALA A 294 -0.66 6.66 27.37
CA ALA A 294 -1.15 5.32 27.09
C ALA A 294 -0.70 4.29 28.15
N GLU A 295 -1.54 3.30 28.43
CA GLU A 295 -1.19 2.11 29.20
C GLU A 295 -0.65 1.03 28.25
N ILE A 296 0.59 0.56 28.48
CA ILE A 296 1.20 -0.49 27.68
C ILE A 296 0.91 -1.86 28.28
N VAL A 297 0.36 -2.76 27.45
CA VAL A 297 0.00 -4.13 27.84
C VAL A 297 0.81 -5.12 26.99
N GLU A 298 1.56 -6.02 27.65
CA GLU A 298 2.21 -7.12 26.94
C GLU A 298 1.22 -8.21 26.58
N LEU A 299 1.26 -8.66 25.33
CA LEU A 299 0.36 -9.66 24.76
C LEU A 299 1.14 -10.88 24.27
N ASP A 300 0.50 -12.03 24.33
CA ASP A 300 1.01 -13.29 23.78
C ASP A 300 0.02 -13.83 22.73
N CYS A 301 0.45 -13.87 21.47
CA CYS A 301 -0.34 -14.28 20.30
C CYS A 301 0.37 -15.44 19.58
N PRO A 302 0.43 -16.65 20.16
CA PRO A 302 1.29 -17.74 19.69
C PRO A 302 1.00 -18.19 18.26
N SER A 303 -0.22 -17.98 17.75
CA SER A 303 -0.55 -18.35 16.36
C SER A 303 0.12 -17.45 15.33
N PHE A 304 0.66 -16.28 15.72
CA PHE A 304 1.36 -15.38 14.80
C PHE A 304 2.64 -15.99 14.24
N ASP A 305 3.29 -16.89 14.98
CA ASP A 305 4.47 -17.63 14.51
C ASP A 305 4.19 -18.50 13.26
N LEU A 306 2.93 -18.83 13.04
CA LEU A 306 2.48 -19.63 11.89
C LEU A 306 1.98 -18.78 10.72
N ALA A 307 1.92 -17.45 10.87
CA ALA A 307 1.27 -16.57 9.91
C ALA A 307 1.95 -16.58 8.55
N LEU A 308 3.28 -16.52 8.51
CA LEU A 308 4.05 -16.57 7.26
C LEU A 308 3.75 -17.84 6.46
N SER A 309 3.80 -19.00 7.11
CA SER A 309 3.52 -20.30 6.46
C SER A 309 2.07 -20.39 5.96
N ALA A 310 1.10 -19.93 6.76
CA ALA A 310 -0.31 -19.93 6.37
C ALA A 310 -0.56 -19.00 5.16
N TYR A 311 0.06 -17.82 5.14
CA TYR A 311 -0.06 -16.87 4.05
C TYR A 311 0.48 -17.45 2.73
N TYR A 312 1.67 -18.05 2.75
CA TYR A 312 2.29 -18.61 1.55
C TYR A 312 1.67 -19.93 1.08
N LEU A 313 0.67 -20.45 1.79
CA LEU A 313 -0.24 -21.50 1.31
C LEU A 313 -1.54 -20.92 0.75
N ILE A 314 -2.11 -19.91 1.41
CA ILE A 314 -3.41 -19.29 1.01
C ILE A 314 -3.21 -18.41 -0.24
N ALA A 315 -2.29 -17.46 -0.20
CA ALA A 315 -2.14 -16.47 -1.25
C ALA A 315 -1.76 -17.08 -2.61
N PRO A 316 -0.78 -18.02 -2.72
CA PRO A 316 -0.50 -18.72 -3.98
C PRO A 316 -1.66 -19.57 -4.48
N SER A 317 -2.43 -20.20 -3.58
CA SER A 317 -3.61 -21.00 -3.95
C SER A 317 -4.68 -20.12 -4.62
N GLU A 318 -4.98 -18.97 -4.03
CA GLU A 318 -5.94 -18.02 -4.60
C GLU A 318 -5.39 -17.35 -5.88
N CYS A 319 -4.08 -17.08 -5.94
CA CYS A 319 -3.38 -16.59 -7.13
C CYS A 319 -3.54 -17.55 -8.31
N SER A 320 -3.29 -18.84 -8.11
CA SER A 320 -3.44 -19.85 -9.14
C SER A 320 -4.84 -19.83 -9.77
N SER A 321 -5.88 -19.68 -8.94
CA SER A 321 -7.26 -19.53 -9.41
C SER A 321 -7.50 -18.19 -10.11
N ASN A 322 -7.07 -17.08 -9.52
CA ASN A 322 -7.33 -15.73 -10.05
C ASN A 322 -6.62 -15.48 -11.39
N LEU A 323 -5.38 -15.94 -11.54
CA LEU A 323 -4.60 -15.67 -12.75
C LEU A 323 -4.90 -16.67 -13.90
N ALA A 324 -5.79 -17.65 -13.69
CA ALA A 324 -6.29 -18.52 -14.75
C ALA A 324 -7.02 -17.77 -15.88
N ARG A 325 -7.53 -16.55 -15.60
CA ARG A 325 -8.20 -15.69 -16.58
C ARG A 325 -7.29 -15.11 -17.66
N PHE A 326 -5.97 -15.10 -17.43
CA PHE A 326 -4.98 -14.63 -18.40
C PHE A 326 -4.60 -15.80 -19.30
N ASP A 327 -5.44 -16.06 -20.29
CA ASP A 327 -5.41 -17.23 -21.18
C ASP A 327 -4.92 -16.90 -22.63
N GLY A 328 -4.61 -15.62 -22.89
CA GLY A 328 -4.23 -15.15 -24.20
C GLY A 328 -5.38 -15.04 -25.20
N LEU A 329 -6.64 -15.21 -24.75
CA LEU A 329 -7.79 -15.25 -25.66
C LEU A 329 -8.67 -13.99 -25.59
N ARG A 330 -8.77 -13.36 -24.42
CA ARG A 330 -9.76 -12.29 -24.16
C ARG A 330 -9.17 -10.89 -24.20
N TYR A 331 -8.00 -10.69 -23.62
CA TYR A 331 -7.31 -9.40 -23.52
C TYR A 331 -5.85 -9.62 -23.08
N GLY A 332 -5.02 -8.60 -23.28
CA GLY A 332 -3.59 -8.65 -22.97
C GLY A 332 -2.76 -9.34 -24.05
N LEU A 333 -1.57 -9.79 -23.66
CA LEU A 333 -0.63 -10.50 -24.53
C LEU A 333 -1.26 -11.74 -25.13
N ARG A 334 -0.97 -12.00 -26.41
CA ARG A 334 -1.33 -13.23 -27.11
C ARG A 334 -0.15 -13.66 -27.99
N THR A 335 0.50 -14.74 -27.60
CA THR A 335 1.68 -15.29 -28.28
C THR A 335 1.36 -16.61 -28.93
N GLY A 336 1.94 -16.88 -30.13
CA GLY A 336 1.77 -18.13 -30.86
C GLY A 336 0.45 -18.24 -31.63
N ASP A 337 -0.33 -17.17 -31.80
CA ASP A 337 -1.57 -17.16 -32.62
C ASP A 337 -1.25 -17.02 -34.10
N ASP A 338 -0.55 -17.98 -34.65
CA ASP A 338 -0.09 -18.03 -36.06
C ASP A 338 -0.93 -18.97 -36.94
N GLY A 339 -2.01 -19.56 -36.38
CA GLY A 339 -2.88 -20.52 -37.03
C GLY A 339 -2.31 -21.96 -37.07
N THR A 340 -1.13 -22.20 -36.48
CA THR A 340 -0.51 -23.57 -36.41
C THR A 340 -0.64 -24.19 -35.01
N HIS A 341 -0.81 -23.35 -33.97
CA HIS A 341 -0.92 -23.78 -32.58
C HIS A 341 -2.37 -23.98 -32.14
N SER A 342 -2.60 -24.97 -31.30
CA SER A 342 -3.89 -25.14 -30.60
C SER A 342 -4.14 -24.04 -29.58
N ALA A 343 -5.38 -23.86 -29.11
CA ALA A 343 -5.72 -22.90 -28.08
C ALA A 343 -4.95 -23.16 -26.76
N GLU A 344 -4.67 -24.45 -26.43
CA GLU A 344 -3.88 -24.83 -25.28
C GLU A 344 -2.42 -24.40 -25.42
N GLU A 345 -1.83 -24.58 -26.59
CA GLU A 345 -0.47 -24.14 -26.90
C GLU A 345 -0.35 -22.62 -26.88
N VAL A 346 -1.30 -21.88 -27.47
CA VAL A 346 -1.36 -20.40 -27.41
C VAL A 346 -1.44 -19.92 -25.95
N THR A 347 -2.29 -20.55 -25.13
CA THR A 347 -2.37 -20.21 -23.70
C THR A 347 -1.04 -20.47 -22.98
N SER A 348 -0.40 -21.61 -23.25
CA SER A 348 0.87 -21.98 -22.62
C SER A 348 1.99 -21.01 -23.00
N LEU A 349 2.16 -20.72 -24.28
CA LEU A 349 3.17 -19.78 -24.81
C LEU A 349 2.94 -18.37 -24.26
N THR A 350 1.69 -17.90 -24.27
CA THR A 350 1.34 -16.58 -23.73
C THR A 350 1.70 -16.45 -22.25
N ARG A 351 1.38 -17.45 -21.44
CA ARG A 351 1.68 -17.43 -19.99
C ARG A 351 3.18 -17.60 -19.72
N GLU A 352 3.89 -18.38 -20.56
CA GLU A 352 5.34 -18.52 -20.47
C GLU A 352 6.06 -17.20 -20.74
N GLU A 353 5.67 -16.49 -21.78
CA GLU A 353 6.29 -15.22 -22.17
C GLU A 353 5.84 -14.04 -21.28
N GLY A 354 4.53 -14.01 -20.95
CA GLY A 354 3.92 -12.86 -20.29
C GLY A 354 4.12 -12.78 -18.79
N PHE A 355 4.25 -13.90 -18.08
CA PHE A 355 4.47 -13.92 -16.63
C PHE A 355 5.94 -14.00 -16.25
N GLY A 356 6.34 -13.20 -15.25
CA GLY A 356 7.66 -13.25 -14.64
C GLY A 356 7.88 -14.48 -13.74
N PRO A 357 9.13 -14.70 -13.29
CA PRO A 357 9.52 -15.89 -12.52
C PRO A 357 8.76 -16.09 -11.22
N GLU A 358 8.54 -15.00 -10.44
CA GLU A 358 7.85 -15.08 -9.14
C GLU A 358 6.37 -15.42 -9.31
N VAL A 359 5.70 -14.82 -10.29
CA VAL A 359 4.30 -15.14 -10.62
C VAL A 359 4.16 -16.60 -11.00
N LYS A 360 5.03 -17.11 -11.88
CA LYS A 360 5.06 -18.54 -12.27
C LYS A 360 5.25 -19.44 -11.06
N ARG A 361 6.19 -19.11 -10.17
CA ARG A 361 6.46 -19.85 -8.94
C ARG A 361 5.21 -19.96 -8.07
N ARG A 362 4.54 -18.82 -7.80
CA ARG A 362 3.33 -18.81 -6.96
C ARG A 362 2.15 -19.52 -7.59
N ILE A 363 1.96 -19.41 -8.90
CA ILE A 363 0.94 -20.18 -9.63
C ILE A 363 1.19 -21.68 -9.46
N MET A 364 2.43 -22.16 -9.65
CA MET A 364 2.78 -23.57 -9.50
C MET A 364 2.58 -24.07 -8.07
N LEU A 365 3.04 -23.32 -7.06
CA LEU A 365 2.84 -23.65 -5.65
C LEU A 365 1.36 -23.72 -5.29
N GLY A 366 0.56 -22.75 -5.75
CA GLY A 366 -0.88 -22.71 -5.49
C GLY A 366 -1.62 -23.85 -6.17
N THR A 367 -1.28 -24.16 -7.42
CA THR A 367 -1.85 -25.30 -8.16
C THR A 367 -1.55 -26.62 -7.44
N TYR A 368 -0.32 -26.80 -6.95
CA TYR A 368 0.07 -27.97 -6.19
C TYR A 368 -0.71 -28.07 -4.87
N ALA A 369 -0.81 -26.97 -4.10
CA ALA A 369 -1.53 -26.94 -2.83
C ALA A 369 -3.05 -27.22 -2.98
N LEU A 370 -3.63 -26.89 -4.15
CA LEU A 370 -5.04 -27.14 -4.46
C LEU A 370 -5.30 -28.50 -5.11
N SER A 371 -4.26 -29.26 -5.47
CA SER A 371 -4.43 -30.52 -6.18
C SER A 371 -5.06 -31.62 -5.31
N SER A 372 -5.65 -32.61 -5.97
CA SER A 372 -6.31 -33.75 -5.31
C SER A 372 -5.35 -34.47 -4.37
N GLY A 373 -5.80 -34.69 -3.11
CA GLY A 373 -5.01 -35.31 -2.05
C GLY A 373 -4.14 -34.35 -1.22
N TYR A 374 -3.94 -33.10 -1.67
CA TYR A 374 -3.15 -32.10 -0.95
C TYR A 374 -3.97 -30.92 -0.42
N TYR A 375 -5.17 -30.71 -0.95
CA TYR A 375 -6.05 -29.59 -0.58
C TYR A 375 -6.28 -29.48 0.93
N ASP A 376 -6.70 -30.56 1.59
CA ASP A 376 -6.97 -30.56 3.04
C ASP A 376 -5.68 -30.41 3.87
N ALA A 377 -4.58 -31.00 3.39
CA ALA A 377 -3.30 -30.98 4.08
C ALA A 377 -2.65 -29.59 4.06
N TYR A 378 -2.76 -28.83 2.96
CA TYR A 378 -2.14 -27.53 2.80
C TYR A 378 -3.14 -26.40 2.93
N TYR A 379 -4.02 -26.19 1.94
CA TYR A 379 -4.95 -25.05 1.94
C TYR A 379 -5.95 -25.12 3.11
N GLY A 380 -6.54 -26.28 3.34
CA GLY A 380 -7.46 -26.50 4.46
C GLY A 380 -6.81 -26.28 5.83
N SER A 381 -5.57 -26.74 6.01
CA SER A 381 -4.81 -26.52 7.24
C SER A 381 -4.44 -25.04 7.43
N ALA A 382 -4.01 -24.35 6.36
CA ALA A 382 -3.70 -22.92 6.41
C ALA A 382 -4.94 -22.09 6.78
N GLN A 383 -6.13 -22.42 6.30
CA GLN A 383 -7.38 -21.76 6.71
C GLN A 383 -7.71 -21.99 8.19
N LYS A 384 -7.40 -23.15 8.76
CA LYS A 384 -7.52 -23.39 10.20
C LYS A 384 -6.56 -22.54 11.02
N VAL A 385 -5.30 -22.42 10.57
CA VAL A 385 -4.30 -21.51 11.19
C VAL A 385 -4.77 -20.06 11.11
N ARG A 386 -5.31 -19.61 9.97
CA ARG A 386 -5.91 -18.29 9.82
C ARG A 386 -6.97 -18.03 10.88
N THR A 387 -7.83 -19.01 11.16
CA THR A 387 -8.85 -18.90 12.21
C THR A 387 -8.22 -18.76 13.60
N LEU A 388 -7.10 -19.44 13.88
CA LEU A 388 -6.39 -19.29 15.16
C LEU A 388 -5.80 -17.89 15.30
N ILE A 389 -5.18 -17.35 14.25
CA ILE A 389 -4.65 -15.99 14.21
C ILE A 389 -5.76 -14.95 14.47
N THR A 390 -6.93 -15.12 13.83
CA THR A 390 -8.10 -14.26 14.07
C THR A 390 -8.52 -14.29 15.54
N ARG A 391 -8.57 -15.48 16.15
CA ARG A 391 -8.91 -15.64 17.57
C ARG A 391 -7.88 -15.02 18.51
N ASP A 392 -6.60 -15.06 18.17
CA ASP A 392 -5.56 -14.40 18.97
C ASP A 392 -5.74 -12.87 18.94
N PHE A 393 -6.07 -12.29 17.77
CA PHE A 393 -6.46 -10.87 17.68
C PHE A 393 -7.72 -10.54 18.48
N GLU A 394 -8.78 -11.35 18.39
CA GLU A 394 -10.02 -11.15 19.13
C GLU A 394 -9.73 -11.08 20.63
N LYS A 395 -8.98 -12.05 21.19
CA LYS A 395 -8.58 -12.07 22.61
C LYS A 395 -7.68 -10.90 22.99
N ALA A 396 -6.78 -10.48 22.10
CA ALA A 396 -5.93 -9.33 22.31
C ALA A 396 -6.76 -8.05 22.43
N PHE A 397 -7.71 -7.84 21.52
CA PHE A 397 -8.58 -6.66 21.52
C PHE A 397 -9.65 -6.64 22.64
N GLU A 398 -9.85 -7.70 23.40
CA GLU A 398 -10.57 -7.66 24.67
C GLU A 398 -9.77 -6.91 25.74
N GLN A 399 -8.43 -6.93 25.64
CA GLN A 399 -7.50 -6.35 26.61
C GLN A 399 -7.01 -4.97 26.22
N VAL A 400 -6.91 -4.67 24.90
CA VAL A 400 -6.31 -3.44 24.40
C VAL A 400 -7.16 -2.79 23.32
N ASP A 401 -6.93 -1.49 23.10
CA ASP A 401 -7.65 -0.69 22.12
C ASP A 401 -7.01 -0.74 20.74
N VAL A 402 -5.67 -0.81 20.71
CA VAL A 402 -4.82 -1.00 19.51
C VAL A 402 -3.61 -1.84 19.88
N ILE A 403 -2.95 -2.39 18.87
CA ILE A 403 -1.67 -3.11 18.99
C ILE A 403 -0.62 -2.33 18.23
N VAL A 404 0.62 -2.28 18.73
CA VAL A 404 1.77 -1.71 18.04
C VAL A 404 2.88 -2.73 17.83
N SER A 405 3.61 -2.61 16.73
CA SER A 405 4.76 -3.43 16.37
C SER A 405 5.73 -2.65 15.48
N PRO A 406 6.97 -3.11 15.28
CA PRO A 406 7.70 -2.72 14.08
C PRO A 406 6.89 -3.06 12.84
N THR A 407 6.98 -2.25 11.77
CA THR A 407 6.30 -2.59 10.51
C THR A 407 7.09 -3.65 9.74
N THR A 408 8.41 -3.56 9.76
CA THR A 408 9.34 -4.48 9.09
C THR A 408 10.45 -4.90 10.04
N PRO A 409 11.04 -6.10 9.87
CA PRO A 409 12.17 -6.52 10.70
C PRO A 409 13.45 -5.73 10.44
N THR A 410 13.62 -5.18 9.22
CA THR A 410 14.81 -4.44 8.79
C THR A 410 14.42 -3.16 8.07
N THR A 411 15.34 -2.23 7.94
CA THR A 411 15.26 -1.10 7.00
C THR A 411 15.33 -1.60 5.56
N ALA A 412 15.36 -0.69 4.57
CA ALA A 412 15.49 -1.05 3.16
C ALA A 412 16.81 -1.78 2.89
N PHE A 413 16.75 -2.98 2.34
CA PHE A 413 17.92 -3.74 1.89
C PHE A 413 18.33 -3.35 0.44
N ALA A 414 19.53 -3.75 -0.01
CA ALA A 414 20.03 -3.39 -1.33
C ALA A 414 19.24 -4.10 -2.45
N ILE A 415 19.08 -3.43 -3.59
CA ILE A 415 18.48 -4.04 -4.79
C ILE A 415 19.34 -5.24 -5.21
N GLY A 416 18.72 -6.39 -5.45
CA GLY A 416 19.36 -7.66 -5.80
C GLY A 416 19.82 -8.51 -4.60
N GLU A 417 19.87 -7.97 -3.38
CA GLU A 417 20.40 -8.66 -2.20
C GLU A 417 19.67 -9.96 -1.86
N ARG A 418 18.35 -9.99 -2.09
CA ARG A 418 17.50 -11.15 -1.76
C ARG A 418 16.87 -11.81 -2.98
N ALA A 419 17.32 -11.48 -4.19
CA ALA A 419 16.74 -11.97 -5.44
C ALA A 419 16.82 -13.50 -5.57
N ASP A 420 17.90 -14.11 -5.09
CA ASP A 420 18.14 -15.56 -5.17
C ASP A 420 17.65 -16.33 -3.92
N ASP A 421 17.13 -15.64 -2.90
CA ASP A 421 16.60 -16.24 -1.67
C ASP A 421 15.14 -15.80 -1.42
N PRO A 422 14.16 -16.54 -1.96
CA PRO A 422 12.74 -16.23 -1.74
C PRO A 422 12.34 -16.22 -0.26
N MET A 423 12.97 -17.04 0.60
CA MET A 423 12.63 -17.08 2.03
C MET A 423 13.10 -15.81 2.75
N ALA A 424 14.29 -15.30 2.44
CA ALA A 424 14.77 -14.04 2.97
C ALA A 424 13.88 -12.86 2.53
N MET A 425 13.37 -12.90 1.28
CA MET A 425 12.41 -11.91 0.78
C MET A 425 11.09 -11.99 1.57
N TYR A 426 10.55 -13.19 1.77
CA TYR A 426 9.26 -13.41 2.46
C TYR A 426 9.28 -12.98 3.92
N LEU A 427 10.42 -13.06 4.59
CA LEU A 427 10.59 -12.59 5.97
C LEU A 427 10.40 -11.06 6.11
N ALA A 428 10.52 -10.28 5.04
CA ALA A 428 10.25 -8.84 5.07
C ALA A 428 8.82 -8.50 5.50
N ASP A 429 7.86 -9.42 5.29
CA ASP A 429 6.44 -9.24 5.62
C ASP A 429 6.02 -9.88 6.95
N LEU A 430 6.96 -10.36 7.76
CA LEU A 430 6.70 -11.09 9.00
C LEU A 430 5.75 -10.34 9.95
N CYS A 431 5.94 -9.03 10.10
CA CYS A 431 5.16 -8.20 11.02
C CYS A 431 3.77 -7.81 10.46
N THR A 432 3.60 -7.85 9.15
CA THR A 432 2.38 -7.32 8.49
C THR A 432 1.35 -8.40 8.18
N ILE A 433 1.79 -9.61 7.84
CA ILE A 433 0.95 -10.74 7.41
C ILE A 433 -0.16 -11.13 8.41
N PRO A 434 0.06 -11.20 9.73
CA PRO A 434 -1.00 -11.59 10.67
C PRO A 434 -2.25 -10.73 10.53
N THR A 435 -2.08 -9.42 10.34
CA THR A 435 -3.17 -8.46 10.15
C THR A 435 -3.98 -8.72 8.87
N ASN A 436 -3.31 -9.13 7.78
CA ASN A 436 -3.99 -9.48 6.53
C ASN A 436 -4.83 -10.75 6.70
N LEU A 437 -4.28 -11.77 7.33
CA LEU A 437 -4.98 -13.03 7.58
C LEU A 437 -6.24 -12.83 8.44
N ALA A 438 -6.19 -11.93 9.41
CA ALA A 438 -7.33 -11.61 10.27
C ALA A 438 -8.32 -10.59 9.66
N GLY A 439 -7.91 -9.84 8.62
CA GLY A 439 -8.74 -8.81 7.99
C GLY A 439 -8.81 -7.49 8.76
N ASN A 440 -8.02 -7.30 9.80
CA ASN A 440 -7.96 -6.10 10.64
C ASN A 440 -7.41 -4.89 9.89
N ALA A 441 -7.69 -3.68 10.39
CA ALA A 441 -7.08 -2.46 9.87
C ALA A 441 -5.67 -2.25 10.44
N ALA A 442 -4.76 -1.66 9.66
CA ALA A 442 -3.43 -1.28 10.15
C ALA A 442 -2.84 -0.08 9.39
N MET A 443 -1.96 0.64 10.07
CA MET A 443 -1.21 1.78 9.56
C MET A 443 0.28 1.59 9.85
N SER A 444 1.13 2.02 8.91
CA SER A 444 2.55 2.28 9.17
C SER A 444 2.80 3.77 9.07
N LEU A 445 3.56 4.31 10.02
CA LEU A 445 4.03 5.70 10.01
C LEU A 445 5.49 5.76 10.44
N PRO A 446 6.25 6.79 10.02
CA PRO A 446 7.66 6.92 10.39
C PRO A 446 7.86 7.07 11.89
N CYS A 447 8.88 6.40 12.45
CA CYS A 447 9.27 6.54 13.86
C CYS A 447 10.76 6.86 14.06
N GLY A 448 11.45 7.27 13.01
CA GLY A 448 12.83 7.73 13.02
C GLY A 448 13.71 7.00 12.02
N LEU A 449 15.02 7.28 12.06
CA LEU A 449 16.04 6.64 11.25
C LEU A 449 16.83 5.61 12.09
N ALA A 450 17.11 4.44 11.54
CA ALA A 450 17.97 3.47 12.20
C ALA A 450 19.42 4.01 12.33
N PRO A 451 20.04 3.95 13.51
CA PRO A 451 21.35 4.59 13.73
C PRO A 451 22.48 4.01 12.88
N GLU A 452 22.39 2.74 12.48
CA GLU A 452 23.45 2.05 11.74
C GLU A 452 23.53 2.40 10.26
N ASP A 453 22.43 2.87 9.65
CA ASP A 453 22.38 3.11 8.21
C ASP A 453 21.66 4.41 7.82
N ASN A 454 21.07 5.13 8.77
CA ASN A 454 20.28 6.34 8.59
C ASN A 454 19.09 6.16 7.63
N LEU A 455 18.47 4.97 7.63
CA LEU A 455 17.29 4.67 6.83
C LEU A 455 16.02 4.66 7.68
N PRO A 456 14.85 4.96 7.08
CA PRO A 456 13.58 5.03 7.79
C PRO A 456 13.17 3.72 8.45
N VAL A 457 12.57 3.86 9.63
CA VAL A 457 11.89 2.81 10.38
C VAL A 457 10.43 3.17 10.55
N GLY A 458 9.53 2.20 10.36
CA GLY A 458 8.09 2.37 10.51
C GLY A 458 7.55 1.73 11.79
N LEU A 459 6.73 2.49 12.52
CA LEU A 459 5.85 1.98 13.57
C LEU A 459 4.55 1.50 12.94
N GLN A 460 4.16 0.26 13.20
CA GLN A 460 2.85 -0.26 12.82
C GLN A 460 1.86 -0.12 13.96
N ILE A 461 0.65 0.39 13.64
CA ILE A 461 -0.52 0.42 14.52
C ILE A 461 -1.57 -0.48 13.91
N ILE A 462 -2.16 -1.38 14.71
CA ILE A 462 -3.19 -2.34 14.29
C ILE A 462 -4.45 -2.09 15.13
N ALA A 463 -5.60 -1.97 14.49
CA ALA A 463 -6.90 -1.78 15.14
C ALA A 463 -7.86 -2.91 14.78
N PRO A 464 -8.88 -3.18 15.60
CA PRO A 464 -9.95 -4.12 15.27
C PRO A 464 -10.62 -3.76 13.94
N ALA A 465 -11.14 -4.74 13.23
CA ALA A 465 -11.93 -4.50 12.03
C ALA A 465 -13.07 -3.50 12.29
N LEU A 466 -13.29 -2.58 11.35
CA LEU A 466 -14.27 -1.47 11.43
C LEU A 466 -14.00 -0.45 12.57
N LYS A 467 -12.78 -0.45 13.10
CA LYS A 467 -12.29 0.57 14.04
C LYS A 467 -11.08 1.32 13.45
N ASP A 468 -11.13 1.55 12.15
CA ASP A 468 -10.07 2.24 11.39
C ASP A 468 -9.79 3.66 11.94
N ASP A 469 -10.79 4.30 12.54
CA ASP A 469 -10.66 5.60 13.25
C ASP A 469 -9.61 5.55 14.36
N ARG A 470 -9.43 4.41 15.05
CA ARG A 470 -8.41 4.27 16.09
C ARG A 470 -6.98 4.39 15.54
N LEU A 471 -6.74 3.90 14.30
CA LEU A 471 -5.45 4.06 13.65
C LEU A 471 -5.07 5.52 13.52
N TYR A 472 -6.00 6.32 13.04
CA TYR A 472 -5.80 7.74 12.77
C TYR A 472 -5.70 8.56 14.05
N LYS A 473 -6.49 8.20 15.08
CA LYS A 473 -6.41 8.85 16.38
C LYS A 473 -5.03 8.67 17.04
N VAL A 474 -4.52 7.43 17.05
CA VAL A 474 -3.21 7.09 17.61
C VAL A 474 -2.09 7.62 16.71
N GLY A 475 -2.19 7.39 15.39
CA GLY A 475 -1.19 7.80 14.43
C GLY A 475 -0.94 9.31 14.44
N ALA A 476 -1.99 10.13 14.49
CA ALA A 476 -1.86 11.58 14.53
C ALA A 476 -1.19 12.08 15.82
N ALA A 477 -1.50 11.47 16.97
CA ALA A 477 -0.85 11.82 18.23
C ALA A 477 0.65 11.48 18.19
N VAL A 478 1.01 10.30 17.67
CA VAL A 478 2.40 9.86 17.54
C VAL A 478 3.17 10.71 16.53
N GLU A 479 2.58 10.97 15.34
CA GLU A 479 3.18 11.84 14.32
C GLU A 479 3.48 13.23 14.86
N ALA A 480 2.51 13.87 15.52
CA ALA A 480 2.68 15.20 16.11
C ALA A 480 3.81 15.22 17.15
N ALA A 481 3.88 14.22 18.03
CA ALA A 481 4.92 14.14 19.06
C ALA A 481 6.32 13.89 18.46
N PHE A 482 6.44 13.10 17.41
CA PHE A 482 7.71 12.92 16.71
C PHE A 482 8.14 14.19 15.97
N VAL A 483 7.22 14.86 15.27
CA VAL A 483 7.52 16.14 14.60
C VAL A 483 7.95 17.20 15.61
N GLU A 484 7.33 17.26 16.79
CA GLU A 484 7.76 18.16 17.87
C GLU A 484 9.19 17.84 18.36
N ARG A 485 9.51 16.55 18.53
CA ARG A 485 10.85 16.09 18.97
C ARG A 485 11.95 16.38 17.94
N TRP A 486 11.66 16.18 16.66
CA TRP A 486 12.64 16.37 15.58
C TRP A 486 12.69 17.82 15.10
N GLY A 487 11.61 18.60 15.33
CA GLY A 487 11.44 19.97 14.85
C GLY A 487 11.01 20.09 13.38
N HIS A 488 10.81 18.98 12.70
CA HIS A 488 10.38 18.88 11.30
C HIS A 488 9.82 17.49 10.99
N PRO A 489 9.05 17.29 9.91
CA PRO A 489 8.69 15.98 9.41
C PRO A 489 9.91 15.15 8.96
N LEU A 490 9.91 13.83 9.17
CA LEU A 490 11.04 12.96 8.83
C LEU A 490 11.48 13.08 7.37
N LEU A 491 10.56 13.23 6.43
CA LEU A 491 10.87 13.33 5.00
C LEU A 491 11.70 14.58 4.61
N GLU A 492 11.84 15.57 5.50
CA GLU A 492 12.74 16.70 5.27
C GLU A 492 14.22 16.33 5.41
N GLU A 493 14.51 15.19 6.07
CA GLU A 493 15.86 14.61 6.16
C GLU A 493 16.25 13.79 4.93
N ALA A 494 15.29 13.45 4.06
CA ALA A 494 15.57 12.68 2.86
C ALA A 494 16.56 13.42 1.93
N PRO A 495 17.52 12.70 1.33
CA PRO A 495 18.46 13.31 0.39
C PRO A 495 17.75 14.03 -0.76
N SER A 496 18.30 15.14 -1.20
CA SER A 496 17.79 15.83 -2.40
C SER A 496 18.15 15.02 -3.66
N LEU A 497 17.13 14.67 -4.46
CA LEU A 497 17.26 13.96 -5.74
C LEU A 497 17.50 14.92 -6.90
#